data_dd9362f342576151a6e9ffa4bf72a831
#
_entry.id   dd9362f342576151a6e9ffa4bf72a831
#
_cell.length_a   1.000
_cell.length_b   1.000
_cell.length_c   1.000
_cell.angle_alpha   90.00
_cell.angle_beta   90.00
_cell.angle_gamma   90.00
#
_symmetry.space_group_name_H-M   'P 1'
#
loop_
_entity.id
_entity.type
_entity.pdbx_description
1 polymer ?
#
loop_
_entity_poly.entity_id
_entity_poly.type
_entity_poly.pdbx_seq_one_letter_code
_entity_poly.pdbx_strand_id
1 'polypeptide(L)'
;YLERIENYFIDDDTEKGFSTILNKMFNSLDTLKNNAGDVNVRQQFISDAQSFTTYFNSVATGLGEIQDSVNEEIKSTVENINAIGKKISLLNKQINVIEVQGGYANELRDQRALLIDELSSIVPTEVSEVPVTNSKHPDMQTGANYYTVKINGQKFVDTYEYSELTCVARKNTINQSDREGMYEIVWADTGNSFKAGSDSSSGSLKALFDIRDGNNSENFRGAITGVTAGTITISNPSITNVNAMTMPAEGVLTIDGKNYNYTDFTFTTDADGNVKEYTFTLENQLSSDQQAKLDGKQASIGESIDAMGIPYYLAQMNEFLRNFAISFNEIMNGDNAQDLNGKQTNYFSFFTGTHTKTGEEYHFNKAAGTYQAKTSNSYYQLTCGNVCVSNIAVKDPTTIATTEKITNGADAYDLVE
;
A
#
# COMPACT_ATOMS: atom_id res chain seq x y z
N TYR A 1 8.04 15.42 -1.18
CA TYR A 1 7.20 14.30 -1.60
C TYR A 1 5.71 14.65 -1.54
N LEU A 2 5.20 15.24 -0.46
CA LEU A 2 3.78 15.58 -0.35
C LEU A 2 3.32 16.49 -1.50
N GLU A 3 4.07 17.53 -1.83
CA GLU A 3 3.78 18.40 -2.97
C GLU A 3 3.73 17.62 -4.30
N ARG A 4 4.61 16.61 -4.48
CA ARG A 4 4.57 15.75 -5.67
C ARG A 4 3.33 14.86 -5.71
N ILE A 5 2.85 14.38 -4.56
CA ILE A 5 1.60 13.62 -4.45
C ILE A 5 0.42 14.54 -4.74
N GLU A 6 0.38 15.72 -4.13
CA GLU A 6 -0.68 16.72 -4.36
C GLU A 6 -0.82 17.10 -5.84
N ASN A 7 0.31 17.25 -6.55
CA ASN A 7 0.32 17.59 -7.97
C ASN A 7 -0.43 16.58 -8.86
N TYR A 8 -0.54 15.31 -8.46
CA TYR A 8 -1.35 14.32 -9.19
C TYR A 8 -2.86 14.53 -9.02
N PHE A 9 -3.27 15.28 -7.99
CA PHE A 9 -4.68 15.53 -7.67
C PHE A 9 -5.11 16.96 -7.89
N ILE A 10 -4.24 17.81 -8.43
CA ILE A 10 -4.61 19.18 -8.84
C ILE A 10 -5.62 19.10 -9.99
N ASP A 11 -6.73 19.81 -9.81
CA ASP A 11 -7.81 19.86 -10.77
C ASP A 11 -8.46 21.26 -10.71
N ASP A 12 -7.82 22.21 -11.36
CA ASP A 12 -8.22 23.61 -11.40
C ASP A 12 -8.27 24.17 -12.83
N ASP A 13 -8.52 25.45 -12.97
CA ASP A 13 -8.62 26.12 -14.28
C ASP A 13 -7.29 26.12 -15.06
N THR A 14 -6.16 25.93 -14.38
CA THR A 14 -4.81 25.95 -14.97
C THR A 14 -4.30 24.55 -15.29
N GLU A 15 -4.61 23.56 -14.43
CA GLU A 15 -4.21 22.18 -14.59
C GLU A 15 -5.46 21.30 -14.82
N LYS A 16 -5.53 20.71 -16.02
CA LYS A 16 -6.65 19.85 -16.42
C LYS A 16 -6.50 18.47 -15.81
N GLY A 17 -7.16 18.27 -14.69
CA GLY A 17 -7.14 17.02 -13.94
C GLY A 17 -8.34 16.11 -14.21
N PHE A 18 -8.74 15.39 -13.19
CA PHE A 18 -9.79 14.38 -13.20
C PHE A 18 -11.14 14.91 -13.73
N SER A 19 -11.60 16.08 -13.23
CA SER A 19 -12.92 16.64 -13.61
C SER A 19 -13.01 16.94 -15.10
N THR A 20 -11.93 17.46 -15.69
CA THR A 20 -11.89 17.75 -17.13
C THR A 20 -12.02 16.48 -17.96
N ILE A 21 -11.31 15.42 -17.60
CA ILE A 21 -11.32 14.13 -18.31
C ILE A 21 -12.68 13.45 -18.13
N LEU A 22 -13.21 13.44 -16.91
CA LEU A 22 -14.52 12.88 -16.61
C LEU A 22 -15.64 13.60 -17.37
N ASN A 23 -15.67 14.96 -17.32
CA ASN A 23 -16.64 15.77 -18.05
C ASN A 23 -16.57 15.54 -19.56
N LYS A 24 -15.35 15.38 -20.10
CA LYS A 24 -15.18 15.08 -21.53
C LYS A 24 -15.80 13.73 -21.91
N MET A 25 -15.60 12.72 -21.08
CA MET A 25 -16.21 11.39 -21.26
C MET A 25 -17.75 11.47 -21.17
N PHE A 26 -18.31 12.20 -20.20
CA PHE A 26 -19.76 12.38 -20.09
C PHE A 26 -20.34 13.19 -21.27
N ASN A 27 -19.65 14.21 -21.74
CA ASN A 27 -20.09 14.98 -22.93
C ASN A 27 -20.10 14.10 -24.20
N SER A 28 -19.13 13.20 -24.33
CA SER A 28 -19.15 12.23 -25.47
C SER A 28 -20.25 11.19 -25.30
N LEU A 29 -20.60 10.81 -24.07
CA LEU A 29 -21.73 9.92 -23.79
C LEU A 29 -23.07 10.63 -24.12
N ASP A 30 -23.25 11.90 -23.77
CA ASP A 30 -24.42 12.69 -24.15
C ASP A 30 -24.53 12.86 -25.69
N THR A 31 -23.39 13.01 -26.36
CA THR A 31 -23.35 13.02 -27.83
C THR A 31 -23.77 11.66 -28.40
N LEU A 32 -23.34 10.56 -27.78
CA LEU A 32 -23.73 9.21 -28.16
C LEU A 32 -25.25 8.98 -27.99
N LYS A 33 -25.85 9.49 -26.90
CA LYS A 33 -27.30 9.47 -26.69
C LYS A 33 -28.08 10.00 -27.90
N ASN A 34 -27.60 11.09 -28.47
CA ASN A 34 -28.27 11.75 -29.61
C ASN A 34 -27.93 11.13 -30.98
N ASN A 35 -26.87 10.31 -31.06
CA ASN A 35 -26.36 9.75 -32.32
C ASN A 35 -25.91 8.27 -32.13
N ALA A 36 -26.72 7.46 -31.47
CA ALA A 36 -26.36 6.10 -31.08
C ALA A 36 -26.01 5.18 -32.28
N GLY A 37 -26.53 5.46 -33.46
CA GLY A 37 -26.23 4.73 -34.70
C GLY A 37 -24.90 5.12 -35.38
N ASP A 38 -24.27 6.26 -35.00
CA ASP A 38 -23.05 6.73 -35.66
C ASP A 38 -21.80 6.09 -35.02
N VAL A 39 -21.09 5.27 -35.84
CA VAL A 39 -19.87 4.58 -35.42
C VAL A 39 -18.75 5.55 -35.01
N ASN A 40 -18.68 6.75 -35.62
CA ASN A 40 -17.65 7.73 -35.27
C ASN A 40 -17.93 8.33 -33.88
N VAL A 41 -19.19 8.56 -33.52
CA VAL A 41 -19.60 9.03 -32.20
C VAL A 41 -19.28 7.96 -31.14
N ARG A 42 -19.53 6.68 -31.45
CA ARG A 42 -19.14 5.55 -30.59
C ARG A 42 -17.63 5.49 -30.39
N GLN A 43 -16.85 5.66 -31.47
CA GLN A 43 -15.39 5.70 -31.39
C GLN A 43 -14.88 6.88 -30.55
N GLN A 44 -15.53 8.05 -30.63
CA GLN A 44 -15.18 9.20 -29.81
C GLN A 44 -15.39 8.91 -28.32
N PHE A 45 -16.53 8.31 -27.95
CA PHE A 45 -16.78 7.91 -26.57
C PHE A 45 -15.73 6.91 -26.07
N ILE A 46 -15.37 5.88 -26.86
CA ILE A 46 -14.32 4.94 -26.53
C ILE A 46 -12.99 5.65 -26.27
N SER A 47 -12.63 6.60 -27.14
CA SER A 47 -11.38 7.36 -27.01
C SER A 47 -11.34 8.21 -25.72
N ASP A 48 -12.47 8.80 -25.34
CA ASP A 48 -12.59 9.59 -24.12
C ASP A 48 -12.59 8.67 -22.88
N ALA A 49 -13.21 7.50 -22.95
CA ALA A 49 -13.13 6.46 -21.93
C ALA A 49 -11.70 5.89 -21.77
N GLN A 50 -10.97 5.72 -22.88
CA GLN A 50 -9.54 5.34 -22.81
C GLN A 50 -8.69 6.43 -22.17
N SER A 51 -8.98 7.71 -22.43
CA SER A 51 -8.31 8.82 -21.78
C SER A 51 -8.54 8.81 -20.26
N PHE A 52 -9.78 8.50 -19.84
CA PHE A 52 -10.14 8.32 -18.44
C PHE A 52 -9.33 7.19 -17.76
N THR A 53 -9.28 6.00 -18.37
CA THR A 53 -8.50 4.89 -17.79
C THR A 53 -6.99 5.17 -17.78
N THR A 54 -6.47 5.82 -18.82
CA THR A 54 -5.05 6.22 -18.91
C THR A 54 -4.67 7.21 -17.81
N TYR A 55 -5.56 8.13 -17.44
CA TYR A 55 -5.33 9.04 -16.32
C TYR A 55 -5.04 8.28 -15.03
N PHE A 56 -5.89 7.31 -14.66
CA PHE A 56 -5.67 6.49 -13.45
C PHE A 56 -4.39 5.68 -13.51
N ASN A 57 -4.07 5.08 -14.65
CA ASN A 57 -2.81 4.35 -14.83
C ASN A 57 -1.59 5.27 -14.63
N SER A 58 -1.66 6.51 -15.14
CA SER A 58 -0.59 7.48 -15.00
C SER A 58 -0.39 7.92 -13.54
N VAL A 59 -1.49 8.19 -12.82
CA VAL A 59 -1.45 8.54 -11.39
C VAL A 59 -0.88 7.38 -10.58
N ALA A 60 -1.36 6.14 -10.81
CA ALA A 60 -0.87 4.95 -10.12
C ALA A 60 0.63 4.73 -10.35
N THR A 61 1.09 4.90 -11.60
CA THR A 61 2.52 4.80 -11.95
C THR A 61 3.34 5.87 -11.23
N GLY A 62 2.89 7.11 -11.25
CA GLY A 62 3.59 8.23 -10.62
C GLY A 62 3.65 8.12 -9.09
N LEU A 63 2.56 7.68 -8.44
CA LEU A 63 2.57 7.40 -7.00
C LEU A 63 3.52 6.24 -6.66
N GLY A 64 3.58 5.19 -7.50
CA GLY A 64 4.54 4.11 -7.34
C GLY A 64 5.99 4.58 -7.48
N GLU A 65 6.30 5.50 -8.41
CA GLU A 65 7.65 6.09 -8.54
C GLU A 65 8.04 6.94 -7.31
N ILE A 66 7.07 7.62 -6.71
CA ILE A 66 7.31 8.33 -5.44
C ILE A 66 7.58 7.31 -4.32
N GLN A 67 6.82 6.21 -4.26
CA GLN A 67 7.02 5.15 -3.28
C GLN A 67 8.42 4.53 -3.38
N ASP A 68 8.90 4.26 -4.61
CA ASP A 68 10.27 3.80 -4.87
C ASP A 68 11.32 4.84 -4.40
N SER A 69 11.11 6.13 -4.70
CA SER A 69 12.03 7.21 -4.32
C SER A 69 12.11 7.37 -2.79
N VAL A 70 10.99 7.31 -2.09
CA VAL A 70 10.94 7.35 -0.62
C VAL A 70 11.64 6.12 -0.02
N ASN A 71 11.47 4.96 -0.64
CA ASN A 71 12.12 3.72 -0.20
C ASN A 71 13.65 3.81 -0.26
N GLU A 72 14.21 4.38 -1.33
CA GLU A 72 15.66 4.61 -1.43
C GLU A 72 16.15 5.68 -0.43
N GLU A 73 15.34 6.71 -0.14
CA GLU A 73 15.69 7.70 0.87
C GLU A 73 15.68 7.11 2.29
N ILE A 74 14.78 6.17 2.60
CA ILE A 74 14.81 5.41 3.85
C ILE A 74 16.16 4.69 3.99
N LYS A 75 16.64 4.02 2.95
CA LYS A 75 17.93 3.32 2.96
C LYS A 75 19.09 4.29 3.20
N SER A 76 19.13 5.41 2.49
CA SER A 76 20.15 6.45 2.68
C SER A 76 20.12 7.03 4.09
N THR A 77 18.93 7.22 4.66
CA THR A 77 18.74 7.69 6.04
C THR A 77 19.28 6.69 7.05
N VAL A 78 19.06 5.39 6.85
CA VAL A 78 19.61 4.32 7.71
C VAL A 78 21.15 4.30 7.64
N GLU A 79 21.74 4.48 6.45
CA GLU A 79 23.20 4.58 6.30
C GLU A 79 23.75 5.80 7.05
N ASN A 80 23.04 6.95 7.06
CA ASN A 80 23.42 8.13 7.82
C ASN A 80 23.31 7.88 9.32
N ILE A 81 22.25 7.25 9.82
CA ILE A 81 22.12 6.86 11.24
C ILE A 81 23.34 6.03 11.67
N ASN A 82 23.70 4.99 10.92
CA ASN A 82 24.86 4.16 11.21
C ASN A 82 26.17 4.94 11.25
N ALA A 83 26.36 5.87 10.30
CA ALA A 83 27.55 6.73 10.26
C ALA A 83 27.64 7.66 11.48
N ILE A 84 26.51 8.21 11.94
CA ILE A 84 26.43 9.01 13.15
C ILE A 84 26.78 8.16 14.38
N GLY A 85 26.20 6.97 14.53
CA GLY A 85 26.50 6.06 15.65
C GLY A 85 27.99 5.72 15.77
N LYS A 86 28.60 5.39 14.62
CA LYS A 86 30.03 5.14 14.52
C LYS A 86 30.88 6.36 14.95
N LYS A 87 30.53 7.57 14.49
CA LYS A 87 31.24 8.80 14.87
C LYS A 87 31.10 9.07 16.37
N ILE A 88 29.90 8.91 16.95
CA ILE A 88 29.66 9.09 18.39
C ILE A 88 30.53 8.12 19.20
N SER A 89 30.61 6.84 18.85
CA SER A 89 31.42 5.84 19.55
C SER A 89 32.93 6.21 19.51
N LEU A 90 33.42 6.73 18.39
CA LEU A 90 34.81 7.21 18.25
C LEU A 90 35.06 8.45 19.10
N LEU A 91 34.17 9.43 19.11
CA LEU A 91 34.26 10.64 19.95
C LEU A 91 34.24 10.26 21.44
N ASN A 92 33.37 9.36 21.86
CA ASN A 92 33.36 8.85 23.24
C ASN A 92 34.71 8.29 23.65
N LYS A 93 35.37 7.53 22.78
CA LYS A 93 36.71 7.00 23.06
C LYS A 93 37.74 8.11 23.20
N GLN A 94 37.73 9.12 22.31
CA GLN A 94 38.67 10.24 22.36
C GLN A 94 38.44 11.12 23.59
N ILE A 95 37.18 11.42 23.93
CA ILE A 95 36.79 12.20 25.12
C ILE A 95 37.32 11.48 26.36
N ASN A 96 37.01 10.20 26.54
CA ASN A 96 37.46 9.45 27.73
C ASN A 96 38.98 9.35 27.86
N VAL A 97 39.71 9.26 26.74
CA VAL A 97 41.21 9.29 26.80
C VAL A 97 41.76 10.59 27.35
N ILE A 98 41.16 11.72 26.96
CA ILE A 98 41.60 13.07 27.46
C ILE A 98 41.18 13.27 28.92
N GLU A 99 39.92 12.91 29.25
CA GLU A 99 39.34 13.21 30.56
C GLU A 99 39.88 12.32 31.68
N VAL A 100 40.25 11.07 31.38
CA VAL A 100 40.98 10.18 32.32
C VAL A 100 42.36 10.78 32.68
N GLN A 101 42.99 11.56 31.80
CA GLN A 101 44.25 12.22 32.05
C GLN A 101 44.10 13.59 32.78
N GLY A 102 42.87 13.96 33.17
CA GLY A 102 42.56 15.24 33.85
C GLY A 102 42.37 16.42 32.91
N GLY A 103 42.31 16.19 31.59
CA GLY A 103 41.98 17.24 30.61
C GLY A 103 40.46 17.45 30.48
N TYR A 104 40.11 18.48 29.69
CA TYR A 104 38.70 18.73 29.29
C TYR A 104 38.57 18.67 27.80
N ALA A 105 37.68 17.80 27.30
CA ALA A 105 37.47 17.54 25.87
C ALA A 105 36.28 18.36 25.29
N ASN A 106 36.21 19.68 25.60
CA ASN A 106 35.04 20.51 25.27
C ASN A 106 34.70 20.46 23.78
N GLU A 107 35.65 20.66 22.88
CA GLU A 107 35.40 20.64 21.41
C GLU A 107 34.84 19.28 20.91
N LEU A 108 35.37 18.17 21.45
CA LEU A 108 34.88 16.85 21.09
C LEU A 108 33.48 16.57 21.65
N ARG A 109 33.19 17.12 22.82
CA ARG A 109 31.84 17.08 23.43
C ARG A 109 30.84 17.88 22.61
N ASP A 110 31.25 19.07 22.12
CA ASP A 110 30.41 19.90 21.24
C ASP A 110 30.15 19.21 19.90
N GLN A 111 31.17 18.59 19.29
CA GLN A 111 31.01 17.78 18.08
C GLN A 111 30.07 16.60 18.32
N ARG A 112 30.17 15.92 19.47
CA ARG A 112 29.25 14.84 19.84
C ARG A 112 27.81 15.33 20.00
N ALA A 113 27.63 16.50 20.64
CA ALA A 113 26.31 17.10 20.83
C ALA A 113 25.64 17.42 19.48
N LEU A 114 26.38 17.99 18.52
CA LEU A 114 25.86 18.23 17.16
C LEU A 114 25.40 16.96 16.47
N LEU A 115 26.12 15.83 16.61
CA LEU A 115 25.70 14.54 16.07
C LEU A 115 24.44 13.99 16.75
N ILE A 116 24.28 14.23 18.05
CA ILE A 116 23.05 13.88 18.78
C ILE A 116 21.87 14.73 18.29
N ASP A 117 22.07 16.04 18.07
CA ASP A 117 21.04 16.92 17.53
C ASP A 117 20.62 16.47 16.12
N GLU A 118 21.58 16.12 15.25
CA GLU A 118 21.31 15.56 13.93
C GLU A 118 20.52 14.25 14.04
N LEU A 119 20.96 13.31 14.88
CA LEU A 119 20.28 12.03 15.09
C LEU A 119 18.85 12.21 15.62
N SER A 120 18.65 13.16 16.55
CA SER A 120 17.35 13.48 17.15
C SER A 120 16.34 14.03 16.15
N SER A 121 16.81 14.67 15.07
CA SER A 121 15.95 15.13 13.97
C SER A 121 15.45 13.98 13.10
N ILE A 122 16.18 12.85 13.09
CA ILE A 122 15.88 11.69 12.26
C ILE A 122 14.99 10.66 13.01
N VAL A 123 15.36 10.37 14.28
CA VAL A 123 14.68 9.37 15.13
C VAL A 123 14.61 9.82 16.58
N PRO A 124 13.64 9.36 17.38
CA PRO A 124 13.60 9.60 18.82
C PRO A 124 14.90 9.14 19.47
N THR A 125 15.63 10.08 20.09
CA THR A 125 16.95 9.85 20.64
C THR A 125 16.99 10.18 22.13
N GLU A 126 17.49 9.25 22.94
CA GLU A 126 17.72 9.44 24.38
C GLU A 126 19.20 9.26 24.69
N VAL A 127 19.75 10.12 25.53
CA VAL A 127 21.16 10.09 25.93
C VAL A 127 21.28 9.94 27.44
N SER A 128 22.22 9.11 27.87
CA SER A 128 22.61 8.98 29.27
C SER A 128 24.14 9.01 29.39
N GLU A 129 24.64 9.88 30.25
CA GLU A 129 26.07 9.96 30.59
C GLU A 129 26.25 9.71 32.10
N VAL A 130 27.02 8.67 32.46
CA VAL A 130 27.26 8.26 33.85
C VAL A 130 28.73 8.16 34.08
N PRO A 131 29.28 8.88 35.08
CA PRO A 131 30.70 8.79 35.44
C PRO A 131 31.12 7.39 35.84
N VAL A 132 32.27 6.96 35.35
CA VAL A 132 32.90 5.70 35.77
C VAL A 132 33.59 5.93 37.12
N THR A 133 33.18 5.19 38.14
CA THR A 133 33.78 5.27 39.49
C THR A 133 34.81 4.16 39.67
N ASN A 134 35.74 4.38 40.60
CA ASN A 134 36.73 3.38 40.97
C ASN A 134 36.04 2.22 41.71
N SER A 135 36.26 0.98 41.32
CA SER A 135 35.62 -0.21 41.92
C SER A 135 35.96 -0.41 43.39
N LYS A 136 37.12 0.10 43.85
CA LYS A 136 37.55 0.01 45.26
C LYS A 136 37.20 1.25 46.07
N HIS A 137 36.94 2.38 45.42
CA HIS A 137 36.59 3.69 46.00
C HIS A 137 35.46 4.30 45.19
N PRO A 138 34.19 3.92 45.46
CA PRO A 138 33.04 4.35 44.66
C PRO A 138 32.81 5.87 44.62
N ASP A 139 33.35 6.59 45.60
CA ASP A 139 33.30 8.06 45.72
C ASP A 139 34.32 8.76 44.79
N MET A 140 35.28 7.99 44.20
CA MET A 140 36.29 8.53 43.30
C MET A 140 35.93 8.26 41.86
N GLN A 141 35.69 9.32 41.09
CA GLN A 141 35.49 9.28 39.65
C GLN A 141 36.84 9.06 38.95
N THR A 142 36.82 8.26 37.87
CA THR A 142 38.03 7.97 37.09
C THR A 142 38.31 9.03 36.00
N GLY A 143 37.38 9.97 35.76
CA GLY A 143 37.40 10.89 34.66
C GLY A 143 36.74 10.35 33.38
N ALA A 144 36.59 9.03 33.27
CA ALA A 144 35.85 8.42 32.15
C ALA A 144 34.33 8.46 32.41
N ASN A 145 33.56 8.44 31.32
CA ASN A 145 32.11 8.35 31.38
C ASN A 145 31.61 7.16 30.51
N TYR A 146 30.58 6.47 31.02
CA TYR A 146 29.70 5.65 30.19
C TYR A 146 28.74 6.57 29.47
N TYR A 147 28.73 6.54 28.13
CA TYR A 147 27.86 7.36 27.33
C TYR A 147 26.99 6.45 26.47
N THR A 148 25.71 6.39 26.79
CA THR A 148 24.75 5.51 26.09
C THR A 148 23.78 6.36 25.29
N VAL A 149 23.58 5.99 24.02
CA VAL A 149 22.56 6.56 23.14
C VAL A 149 21.54 5.48 22.82
N LYS A 150 20.28 5.78 23.02
CA LYS A 150 19.16 4.95 22.56
C LYS A 150 18.44 5.65 21.42
N ILE A 151 18.02 4.90 20.42
CA ILE A 151 17.14 5.35 19.37
C ILE A 151 15.87 4.50 19.38
N ASN A 152 14.73 5.14 19.27
CA ASN A 152 13.42 4.50 19.37
C ASN A 152 13.31 3.55 20.61
N GLY A 153 13.86 3.98 21.75
CA GLY A 153 13.91 3.24 23.01
C GLY A 153 14.90 2.08 23.10
N GLN A 154 15.62 1.75 22.01
CA GLN A 154 16.59 0.64 21.97
C GLN A 154 18.03 1.17 21.98
N LYS A 155 18.94 0.41 22.62
CA LYS A 155 20.35 0.80 22.74
C LYS A 155 21.01 0.81 21.37
N PHE A 156 21.57 1.95 20.97
CA PHE A 156 22.24 2.18 19.70
C PHE A 156 23.76 2.35 19.88
N VAL A 157 24.19 3.21 20.80
CA VAL A 157 25.61 3.36 21.16
C VAL A 157 25.79 3.03 22.65
N ASP A 158 26.79 2.20 22.95
CA ASP A 158 27.20 1.87 24.32
C ASP A 158 28.67 2.20 24.48
N THR A 159 28.92 3.45 24.88
CA THR A 159 30.24 4.07 25.08
C THR A 159 31.13 3.92 23.83
N TYR A 160 31.78 2.78 23.60
CA TYR A 160 32.72 2.56 22.49
C TYR A 160 32.18 1.65 21.38
N GLU A 161 31.07 1.01 21.65
CA GLU A 161 30.41 0.09 20.72
C GLU A 161 29.13 0.73 20.19
N TYR A 162 28.69 0.31 19.00
CA TYR A 162 27.42 0.72 18.43
C TYR A 162 26.80 -0.44 17.67
N SER A 163 25.49 -0.49 17.66
CA SER A 163 24.71 -1.42 16.85
C SER A 163 24.41 -0.78 15.49
N GLU A 164 24.30 -1.61 14.45
CA GLU A 164 23.96 -1.14 13.10
C GLU A 164 22.52 -1.52 12.76
N LEU A 165 21.87 -0.65 11.99
CA LEU A 165 20.62 -0.92 11.34
C LEU A 165 20.88 -1.39 9.91
N THR A 166 20.04 -2.27 9.39
CA THR A 166 20.09 -2.69 7.99
C THR A 166 18.70 -2.69 7.37
N CYS A 167 18.65 -2.39 6.08
CA CYS A 167 17.43 -2.46 5.29
C CYS A 167 17.31 -3.84 4.65
N VAL A 168 16.17 -4.49 4.85
CA VAL A 168 15.81 -5.79 4.26
C VAL A 168 14.59 -5.61 3.38
N ALA A 169 14.70 -6.00 2.11
CA ALA A 169 13.55 -5.94 1.20
C ALA A 169 12.45 -6.92 1.62
N ARG A 170 11.20 -6.45 1.68
CA ARG A 170 10.02 -7.29 1.89
C ARG A 170 9.91 -8.31 0.75
N LYS A 171 9.60 -9.56 1.08
CA LYS A 171 9.32 -10.59 0.08
C LYS A 171 7.96 -10.35 -0.60
N ASN A 172 6.97 -9.90 0.17
CA ASN A 172 5.61 -9.67 -0.27
C ASN A 172 5.22 -8.20 -0.05
N THR A 173 4.33 -7.68 -0.89
CA THR A 173 3.69 -6.38 -0.68
C THR A 173 2.73 -6.42 0.49
N ILE A 174 2.38 -5.27 1.06
CA ILE A 174 1.37 -5.14 2.13
C ILE A 174 0.01 -4.82 1.51
N ASN A 175 0.00 -3.96 0.49
CA ASN A 175 -1.21 -3.62 -0.25
C ASN A 175 -1.08 -4.11 -1.69
N GLN A 176 -2.22 -4.34 -2.33
CA GLN A 176 -2.30 -4.86 -3.70
C GLN A 176 -1.59 -3.97 -4.74
N SER A 177 -1.60 -2.66 -4.52
CA SER A 177 -1.02 -1.66 -5.44
C SER A 177 0.36 -1.17 -5.02
N ASP A 178 0.95 -1.70 -3.95
CA ASP A 178 2.30 -1.34 -3.53
C ASP A 178 3.36 -1.83 -4.52
N ARG A 179 4.46 -1.10 -4.56
CA ARG A 179 5.68 -1.55 -5.24
C ARG A 179 6.31 -2.72 -4.49
N GLU A 180 6.94 -3.62 -5.22
CA GLU A 180 7.70 -4.74 -4.65
C GLU A 180 9.03 -4.27 -4.06
N GLY A 181 9.58 -5.02 -3.11
CA GLY A 181 10.91 -4.80 -2.57
C GLY A 181 11.05 -3.62 -1.61
N MET A 182 9.96 -3.13 -1.04
CA MET A 182 10.00 -2.08 -0.01
C MET A 182 10.82 -2.54 1.20
N TYR A 183 11.67 -1.65 1.74
CA TYR A 183 12.56 -1.97 2.84
C TYR A 183 11.86 -1.96 4.21
N GLU A 184 12.18 -2.97 5.00
CA GLU A 184 12.01 -2.94 6.46
C GLU A 184 13.37 -2.68 7.11
N ILE A 185 13.36 -1.98 8.24
CA ILE A 185 14.57 -1.71 9.00
C ILE A 185 14.66 -2.72 10.14
N VAL A 186 15.80 -3.39 10.24
CA VAL A 186 16.08 -4.34 11.31
C VAL A 186 17.45 -4.05 11.93
N TRP A 187 17.63 -4.45 13.19
CA TRP A 187 18.94 -4.47 13.82
C TRP A 187 19.81 -5.57 13.19
N ALA A 188 21.00 -5.20 12.72
CA ALA A 188 21.88 -6.11 11.99
C ALA A 188 22.37 -7.28 12.83
N ASP A 189 22.51 -7.11 14.14
CA ASP A 189 22.99 -8.11 15.09
C ASP A 189 21.92 -9.13 15.50
N THR A 190 20.66 -8.70 15.63
CA THR A 190 19.56 -9.52 16.15
C THR A 190 18.53 -9.91 15.10
N GLY A 191 18.45 -9.17 13.99
CA GLY A 191 17.37 -9.29 13.01
C GLY A 191 16.00 -8.78 13.50
N ASN A 192 15.94 -8.19 14.70
CA ASN A 192 14.70 -7.66 15.24
C ASN A 192 14.26 -6.38 14.48
N SER A 193 12.96 -6.22 14.26
CA SER A 193 12.41 -5.01 13.62
C SER A 193 12.70 -3.76 14.43
N PHE A 194 13.12 -2.69 13.75
CA PHE A 194 13.32 -1.37 14.33
C PHE A 194 12.00 -0.59 14.53
N LYS A 195 10.92 -0.95 13.82
CA LYS A 195 9.57 -0.35 13.90
C LYS A 195 9.56 1.16 13.70
N ALA A 196 10.23 1.64 12.67
CA ALA A 196 10.34 3.06 12.37
C ALA A 196 8.99 3.75 12.08
N GLY A 197 8.01 3.03 11.53
CA GLY A 197 6.66 3.51 11.23
C GLY A 197 5.69 3.51 12.40
N SER A 198 6.09 3.01 13.59
CA SER A 198 5.16 2.91 14.73
C SER A 198 4.74 4.28 15.28
N ASP A 199 3.55 4.35 15.91
CA ASP A 199 3.00 5.57 16.51
C ASP A 199 3.90 6.14 17.64
N SER A 200 4.74 5.31 18.24
CA SER A 200 5.71 5.73 19.26
C SER A 200 6.98 6.35 18.67
N SER A 201 7.18 6.26 17.36
CA SER A 201 8.31 6.84 16.64
C SER A 201 8.02 8.29 16.23
N SER A 202 9.05 9.04 15.88
CA SER A 202 8.97 10.41 15.37
C SER A 202 10.21 10.76 14.55
N GLY A 203 10.27 11.99 14.02
CA GLY A 203 11.38 12.45 13.21
C GLY A 203 11.21 12.20 11.71
N SER A 204 12.23 12.57 10.93
CA SER A 204 12.16 12.52 9.48
C SER A 204 12.03 11.09 8.94
N LEU A 205 12.61 10.09 9.62
CA LEU A 205 12.49 8.70 9.22
C LEU A 205 11.04 8.20 9.32
N LYS A 206 10.33 8.54 10.42
CA LYS A 206 8.90 8.21 10.52
C LYS A 206 8.09 8.87 9.41
N ALA A 207 8.34 10.14 9.11
CA ALA A 207 7.63 10.83 8.03
C ALA A 207 7.82 10.15 6.66
N LEU A 208 8.98 9.56 6.38
CA LEU A 208 9.18 8.76 5.17
C LEU A 208 8.31 7.50 5.18
N PHE A 209 8.19 6.80 6.31
CA PHE A 209 7.28 5.66 6.44
C PHE A 209 5.81 6.07 6.34
N ASP A 210 5.42 7.21 6.91
CA ASP A 210 4.07 7.75 6.81
C ASP A 210 3.67 8.01 5.33
N ILE A 211 4.59 8.55 4.54
CA ILE A 211 4.36 8.79 3.10
C ILE A 211 4.31 7.46 2.34
N ARG A 212 5.26 6.54 2.59
CA ARG A 212 5.40 5.30 1.83
C ARG A 212 4.34 4.25 2.15
N ASP A 213 4.02 4.07 3.44
CA ASP A 213 3.20 2.99 3.96
C ASP A 213 1.91 3.46 4.65
N GLY A 214 1.68 4.78 4.79
CA GLY A 214 0.51 5.35 5.46
C GLY A 214 -0.80 4.91 4.82
N ASN A 215 -1.70 4.34 5.64
CA ASN A 215 -2.97 3.76 5.21
C ASN A 215 -4.17 4.32 5.98
N ASN A 216 -4.01 5.45 6.67
CA ASN A 216 -5.05 6.09 7.47
C ASN A 216 -5.70 5.12 8.49
N SER A 217 -4.91 4.22 9.06
CA SER A 217 -5.37 3.15 9.96
C SER A 217 -6.34 2.13 9.33
N GLU A 218 -6.43 2.06 8.02
CA GLU A 218 -7.38 1.23 7.25
C GLU A 218 -6.76 -0.10 6.77
N ASN A 219 -5.89 -0.72 7.56
CA ASN A 219 -5.34 -2.02 7.21
C ASN A 219 -6.34 -3.17 7.46
N PHE A 220 -6.14 -4.30 6.75
CA PHE A 220 -6.92 -5.52 6.99
C PHE A 220 -6.66 -6.08 8.39
N ARG A 221 -7.74 -6.37 9.12
CA ARG A 221 -7.72 -7.04 10.42
C ARG A 221 -9.04 -7.76 10.69
N GLY A 222 -8.99 -8.81 11.51
CA GLY A 222 -10.20 -9.53 11.91
C GLY A 222 -9.91 -10.68 12.85
N ALA A 223 -10.98 -11.22 13.44
CA ALA A 223 -10.89 -12.34 14.37
C ALA A 223 -10.79 -13.67 13.62
N ILE A 224 -9.88 -14.52 14.05
CA ILE A 224 -9.75 -15.88 13.54
C ILE A 224 -10.89 -16.73 14.11
N THR A 225 -11.66 -17.36 13.24
CA THR A 225 -12.82 -18.19 13.58
C THR A 225 -12.69 -19.63 13.12
N GLY A 226 -11.63 -19.95 12.35
CA GLY A 226 -11.34 -21.29 11.92
C GLY A 226 -9.87 -21.45 11.56
N VAL A 227 -9.28 -22.56 12.01
CA VAL A 227 -7.88 -22.87 11.72
C VAL A 227 -7.79 -24.34 11.33
N THR A 228 -7.14 -24.59 10.20
CA THR A 228 -6.75 -25.95 9.78
C THR A 228 -5.22 -26.02 9.65
N ALA A 229 -4.68 -27.16 9.27
CA ALA A 229 -3.25 -27.26 8.99
C ALA A 229 -2.77 -26.31 7.89
N GLY A 230 -3.59 -26.03 6.88
CA GLY A 230 -3.22 -25.24 5.72
C GLY A 230 -3.99 -23.93 5.54
N THR A 231 -4.97 -23.62 6.40
CA THR A 231 -5.81 -22.44 6.23
C THR A 231 -6.11 -21.71 7.53
N ILE A 232 -6.30 -20.38 7.41
CA ILE A 232 -6.83 -19.53 8.49
C ILE A 232 -8.06 -18.81 7.94
N THR A 233 -9.18 -18.95 8.66
CA THR A 233 -10.45 -18.30 8.33
C THR A 233 -10.70 -17.14 9.27
N ILE A 234 -11.06 -15.98 8.72
CA ILE A 234 -11.31 -14.74 9.45
C ILE A 234 -12.73 -14.28 9.15
N SER A 235 -13.52 -14.14 10.20
CA SER A 235 -14.86 -13.55 10.16
C SER A 235 -14.87 -12.17 10.82
N ASN A 236 -15.89 -11.36 10.54
CA ASN A 236 -15.97 -9.97 10.99
C ASN A 236 -14.71 -9.15 10.66
N PRO A 237 -14.27 -9.15 9.40
CA PRO A 237 -13.10 -8.41 8.97
C PRO A 237 -13.34 -6.91 9.00
N SER A 238 -12.24 -6.11 9.08
CA SER A 238 -12.31 -4.65 8.94
C SER A 238 -12.75 -4.21 7.54
N ILE A 239 -12.44 -5.03 6.53
CA ILE A 239 -12.81 -4.79 5.13
C ILE A 239 -13.94 -5.74 4.76
N THR A 240 -15.14 -5.20 4.66
CA THR A 240 -16.38 -5.97 4.36
C THR A 240 -16.87 -5.78 2.93
N ASN A 241 -16.35 -4.82 2.18
CA ASN A 241 -16.69 -4.55 0.79
C ASN A 241 -15.56 -4.98 -0.15
N VAL A 242 -15.87 -5.76 -1.18
CA VAL A 242 -14.90 -6.20 -2.19
C VAL A 242 -14.22 -5.03 -2.89
N ASN A 243 -14.93 -3.90 -3.04
CA ASN A 243 -14.40 -2.72 -3.72
C ASN A 243 -13.35 -1.99 -2.89
N ALA A 244 -13.43 -2.10 -1.55
CA ALA A 244 -12.47 -1.52 -0.60
C ALA A 244 -11.30 -2.46 -0.24
N MET A 245 -11.19 -3.64 -0.87
CA MET A 245 -10.09 -4.56 -0.60
C MET A 245 -8.75 -3.97 -0.99
N THR A 246 -7.80 -3.98 -0.04
CA THR A 246 -6.43 -3.47 -0.22
C THR A 246 -5.37 -4.55 -0.17
N MET A 247 -5.64 -5.69 0.49
CA MET A 247 -4.65 -6.74 0.69
C MET A 247 -4.24 -7.42 -0.63
N PRO A 248 -2.96 -7.80 -0.78
CA PRO A 248 -2.46 -8.52 -1.96
C PRO A 248 -2.96 -9.96 -1.96
N ALA A 249 -2.98 -10.61 -3.14
CA ALA A 249 -3.41 -12.00 -3.27
C ALA A 249 -2.47 -13.00 -2.57
N GLU A 250 -1.23 -12.65 -2.36
CA GLU A 250 -0.25 -13.37 -1.52
C GLU A 250 0.45 -12.38 -0.60
N GLY A 251 0.78 -12.79 0.62
CA GLY A 251 1.31 -11.87 1.61
C GLY A 251 1.59 -12.52 2.96
N VAL A 252 1.49 -11.69 4.00
CA VAL A 252 1.80 -12.09 5.37
C VAL A 252 0.66 -11.70 6.30
N LEU A 253 0.12 -12.68 7.01
CA LEU A 253 -0.74 -12.47 8.18
C LEU A 253 0.14 -12.33 9.43
N THR A 254 -0.05 -11.27 10.18
CA THR A 254 0.58 -11.09 11.50
C THR A 254 -0.44 -11.42 12.59
N ILE A 255 -0.07 -12.35 13.49
CA ILE A 255 -0.91 -12.83 14.59
C ILE A 255 -0.06 -12.87 15.85
N ASP A 256 -0.41 -12.13 16.89
CA ASP A 256 0.37 -12.03 18.13
C ASP A 256 1.87 -11.73 17.87
N GLY A 257 2.18 -10.87 16.91
CA GLY A 257 3.55 -10.49 16.52
C GLY A 257 4.34 -11.55 15.76
N LYS A 258 3.68 -12.64 15.31
CA LYS A 258 4.28 -13.69 14.47
C LYS A 258 3.72 -13.61 13.06
N ASN A 259 4.59 -13.85 12.08
CA ASN A 259 4.26 -13.79 10.67
C ASN A 259 3.93 -15.19 10.13
N TYR A 260 2.83 -15.26 9.37
CA TYR A 260 2.35 -16.46 8.66
C TYR A 260 2.14 -16.08 7.19
N ASN A 261 3.01 -16.62 6.32
CA ASN A 261 2.90 -16.36 4.89
C ASN A 261 1.68 -17.09 4.32
N TYR A 262 0.90 -16.39 3.49
CA TYR A 262 -0.17 -16.99 2.70
C TYR A 262 0.12 -16.83 1.20
N THR A 263 -0.32 -17.81 0.42
CA THR A 263 -0.09 -17.88 -1.04
C THR A 263 -1.30 -17.49 -1.85
N ASP A 264 -2.47 -17.47 -1.24
CA ASP A 264 -3.74 -17.06 -1.83
C ASP A 264 -4.78 -16.89 -0.73
N PHE A 265 -5.91 -16.26 -1.05
CA PHE A 265 -7.08 -16.28 -0.19
C PHE A 265 -8.37 -16.42 -1.00
N THR A 266 -9.40 -16.95 -0.35
CA THR A 266 -10.77 -16.93 -0.85
C THR A 266 -11.62 -16.00 0.00
N PHE A 267 -12.65 -15.42 -0.61
CA PHE A 267 -13.64 -14.63 0.07
C PHE A 267 -15.04 -14.95 -0.46
N THR A 268 -16.04 -14.83 0.38
CA THR A 268 -17.44 -15.08 0.01
C THR A 268 -18.22 -13.77 0.08
N THR A 269 -18.90 -13.42 -1.01
CA THR A 269 -19.74 -12.22 -1.08
C THR A 269 -21.23 -12.57 -1.12
N ASP A 270 -22.04 -11.65 -0.63
CA ASP A 270 -23.47 -11.59 -0.95
C ASP A 270 -23.71 -10.89 -2.31
N ALA A 271 -24.98 -10.73 -2.68
CA ALA A 271 -25.37 -10.08 -3.94
C ALA A 271 -24.97 -8.60 -4.02
N ASP A 272 -24.77 -7.95 -2.89
CA ASP A 272 -24.40 -6.54 -2.79
C ASP A 272 -22.86 -6.35 -2.78
N GLY A 273 -22.08 -7.46 -2.85
CA GLY A 273 -20.62 -7.45 -2.82
C GLY A 273 -20.04 -7.36 -1.40
N ASN A 274 -20.85 -7.54 -0.35
CA ASN A 274 -20.35 -7.55 1.02
C ASN A 274 -19.68 -8.89 1.33
N VAL A 275 -18.48 -8.82 1.88
CA VAL A 275 -17.69 -9.99 2.27
C VAL A 275 -18.00 -10.36 3.72
N LYS A 276 -18.31 -11.63 3.93
CA LYS A 276 -18.60 -12.19 5.25
C LYS A 276 -17.39 -12.85 5.88
N GLU A 277 -16.55 -13.45 5.06
CA GLU A 277 -15.47 -14.32 5.51
C GLU A 277 -14.32 -14.33 4.50
N TYR A 278 -13.12 -14.36 5.03
CA TYR A 278 -11.89 -14.59 4.27
C TYR A 278 -11.24 -15.87 4.75
N THR A 279 -10.78 -16.72 3.83
CA THR A 279 -9.99 -17.92 4.13
C THR A 279 -8.64 -17.84 3.43
N PHE A 280 -7.58 -17.69 4.21
CA PHE A 280 -6.20 -17.58 3.74
C PHE A 280 -5.56 -18.96 3.64
N THR A 281 -4.95 -19.27 2.51
CA THR A 281 -4.18 -20.50 2.27
C THR A 281 -2.73 -20.26 2.65
N LEU A 282 -2.22 -20.97 3.65
CA LEU A 282 -0.87 -20.77 4.17
C LEU A 282 0.20 -21.42 3.29
N GLU A 283 1.37 -20.79 3.22
CA GLU A 283 2.56 -21.35 2.56
C GLU A 283 3.07 -22.60 3.30
N ASN A 284 3.04 -22.57 4.64
CA ASN A 284 3.50 -23.64 5.50
C ASN A 284 2.37 -24.19 6.37
N GLN A 285 2.35 -25.50 6.55
CA GLN A 285 1.35 -26.14 7.39
C GLN A 285 1.58 -25.88 8.88
N LEU A 286 0.48 -25.71 9.62
CA LEU A 286 0.46 -25.51 11.06
C LEU A 286 0.40 -26.86 11.79
N SER A 287 1.19 -27.02 12.85
CA SER A 287 1.02 -28.12 13.79
C SER A 287 -0.30 -27.99 14.58
N SER A 288 -0.78 -29.10 15.16
CA SER A 288 -2.00 -29.08 15.99
C SER A 288 -1.91 -28.10 17.16
N ASP A 289 -0.72 -27.97 17.78
CA ASP A 289 -0.48 -27.01 18.87
C ASP A 289 -0.55 -25.55 18.41
N GLN A 290 -0.11 -25.26 17.18
CA GLN A 290 -0.22 -23.94 16.59
C GLN A 290 -1.68 -23.61 16.26
N GLN A 291 -2.41 -24.55 15.66
CA GLN A 291 -3.82 -24.39 15.34
C GLN A 291 -4.64 -24.02 16.59
N ALA A 292 -4.45 -24.78 17.70
CA ALA A 292 -5.17 -24.51 18.96
C ALA A 292 -4.86 -23.14 19.59
N LYS A 293 -3.67 -22.57 19.32
CA LYS A 293 -3.25 -21.27 19.87
C LYS A 293 -3.72 -20.08 19.04
N LEU A 294 -4.10 -20.29 17.79
CA LEU A 294 -4.48 -19.21 16.86
C LEU A 294 -5.97 -18.93 16.89
N ASP A 295 -6.81 -19.88 17.27
CA ASP A 295 -8.26 -19.71 17.32
C ASP A 295 -8.66 -18.55 18.25
N GLY A 296 -9.57 -17.70 17.82
CA GLY A 296 -10.05 -16.50 18.53
C GLY A 296 -9.03 -15.35 18.59
N LYS A 297 -7.83 -15.48 18.00
CA LYS A 297 -6.84 -14.39 17.95
C LYS A 297 -7.18 -13.37 16.86
N GLN A 298 -6.58 -12.18 16.98
CA GLN A 298 -6.65 -11.15 15.94
C GLN A 298 -5.53 -11.36 14.93
N ALA A 299 -5.88 -11.34 13.65
CA ALA A 299 -4.94 -11.33 12.54
C ALA A 299 -4.98 -9.96 11.86
N SER A 300 -3.85 -9.53 11.30
CA SER A 300 -3.77 -8.32 10.48
C SER A 300 -2.83 -8.52 9.30
N ILE A 301 -2.98 -7.70 8.25
CA ILE A 301 -2.03 -7.57 7.15
C ILE A 301 -1.49 -6.14 7.19
N GLY A 302 -0.16 -6.02 7.36
CA GLY A 302 0.50 -4.74 7.57
C GLY A 302 0.18 -4.08 8.91
N GLU A 303 0.84 -2.95 9.16
CA GLU A 303 0.62 -2.13 10.34
C GLU A 303 -0.49 -1.09 10.07
N SER A 304 -1.19 -0.69 11.12
CA SER A 304 -2.11 0.44 11.10
C SER A 304 -1.27 1.73 11.25
N ILE A 305 -1.14 2.51 10.19
CA ILE A 305 -0.37 3.76 10.20
C ILE A 305 -1.35 4.93 9.99
N ASP A 306 -1.49 5.76 11.02
CA ASP A 306 -2.39 6.91 11.03
C ASP A 306 -1.80 8.09 10.25
N ALA A 307 -1.67 7.88 8.94
CA ALA A 307 -1.21 8.88 7.97
C ALA A 307 -1.83 8.58 6.59
N MET A 308 -2.18 9.60 5.85
CA MET A 308 -2.65 9.50 4.47
C MET A 308 -1.45 9.43 3.52
N GLY A 309 -0.83 8.25 3.44
CA GLY A 309 0.28 7.96 2.54
C GLY A 309 -0.16 7.46 1.16
N ILE A 310 0.80 7.02 0.37
CA ILE A 310 0.57 6.51 -0.99
C ILE A 310 -0.44 5.35 -1.01
N PRO A 311 -0.36 4.35 -0.10
CA PRO A 311 -1.33 3.25 -0.07
C PRO A 311 -2.77 3.70 0.15
N TYR A 312 -2.98 4.74 0.99
CA TYR A 312 -4.30 5.31 1.21
C TYR A 312 -4.90 5.88 -0.09
N TYR A 313 -4.15 6.71 -0.81
CA TYR A 313 -4.64 7.29 -2.08
C TYR A 313 -4.91 6.22 -3.14
N LEU A 314 -4.03 5.24 -3.28
CA LEU A 314 -4.22 4.12 -4.20
C LEU A 314 -5.46 3.29 -3.84
N ALA A 315 -5.73 3.06 -2.55
CA ALA A 315 -6.91 2.35 -2.08
C ALA A 315 -8.20 3.11 -2.44
N GLN A 316 -8.26 4.43 -2.17
CA GLN A 316 -9.41 5.27 -2.50
C GLN A 316 -9.69 5.29 -4.02
N MET A 317 -8.63 5.37 -4.83
CA MET A 317 -8.75 5.33 -6.29
C MET A 317 -9.25 3.96 -6.79
N ASN A 318 -8.74 2.87 -6.22
CA ASN A 318 -9.20 1.52 -6.58
C ASN A 318 -10.67 1.32 -6.22
N GLU A 319 -11.09 1.76 -5.04
CA GLU A 319 -12.49 1.68 -4.60
C GLU A 319 -13.40 2.48 -5.52
N PHE A 320 -13.02 3.73 -5.84
CA PHE A 320 -13.76 4.56 -6.80
C PHE A 320 -13.91 3.85 -8.16
N LEU A 321 -12.81 3.36 -8.74
CA LEU A 321 -12.80 2.71 -10.04
C LEU A 321 -13.64 1.43 -10.06
N ARG A 322 -13.58 0.62 -9.01
CA ARG A 322 -14.38 -0.59 -8.91
C ARG A 322 -15.87 -0.26 -8.85
N ASN A 323 -16.27 0.70 -8.02
CA ASN A 323 -17.65 1.16 -7.94
C ASN A 323 -18.14 1.73 -9.30
N PHE A 324 -17.33 2.55 -9.94
CA PHE A 324 -17.62 3.12 -11.25
C PHE A 324 -17.77 2.04 -12.33
N ALA A 325 -16.79 1.13 -12.41
CA ALA A 325 -16.78 0.05 -13.38
C ALA A 325 -17.96 -0.93 -13.18
N ILE A 326 -18.32 -1.24 -11.93
CA ILE A 326 -19.50 -2.05 -11.61
C ILE A 326 -20.75 -1.40 -12.18
N SER A 327 -21.00 -0.13 -11.81
CA SER A 327 -22.21 0.57 -12.24
C SER A 327 -22.32 0.67 -13.75
N PHE A 328 -21.21 1.00 -14.42
CA PHE A 328 -21.20 1.09 -15.89
C PHE A 328 -21.38 -0.28 -16.57
N ASN A 329 -20.62 -1.29 -16.12
CA ASN A 329 -20.69 -2.62 -16.72
C ASN A 329 -22.05 -3.31 -16.48
N GLU A 330 -22.72 -3.06 -15.37
CA GLU A 330 -24.06 -3.60 -15.10
C GLU A 330 -25.09 -3.08 -16.10
N ILE A 331 -25.01 -1.79 -16.45
CA ILE A 331 -25.86 -1.22 -17.49
C ILE A 331 -25.51 -1.83 -18.85
N MET A 332 -24.21 -1.87 -19.21
CA MET A 332 -23.74 -2.39 -20.47
C MET A 332 -24.03 -3.89 -20.69
N ASN A 333 -24.10 -4.65 -19.60
CA ASN A 333 -24.27 -6.12 -19.61
C ASN A 333 -25.66 -6.55 -19.11
N GLY A 334 -26.62 -5.63 -19.03
CA GLY A 334 -28.00 -5.94 -18.65
C GLY A 334 -28.60 -7.06 -19.51
N ASP A 335 -29.55 -7.81 -18.95
CA ASP A 335 -30.13 -9.02 -19.60
C ASP A 335 -30.66 -8.76 -21.01
N ASN A 336 -31.08 -7.52 -21.29
CA ASN A 336 -31.62 -7.10 -22.58
C ASN A 336 -30.69 -6.19 -23.37
N ALA A 337 -29.54 -5.81 -22.79
CA ALA A 337 -28.60 -4.87 -23.43
C ALA A 337 -28.09 -5.42 -24.78
N GLN A 338 -28.23 -4.63 -25.85
CA GLN A 338 -27.89 -5.02 -27.20
C GLN A 338 -26.91 -4.07 -27.86
N ASP A 339 -26.00 -4.62 -28.63
CA ASP A 339 -25.10 -3.89 -29.52
C ASP A 339 -25.83 -3.35 -30.75
N LEU A 340 -25.11 -2.61 -31.60
CA LEU A 340 -25.68 -2.02 -32.83
C LEU A 340 -26.27 -3.08 -33.80
N ASN A 341 -25.85 -4.34 -33.69
CA ASN A 341 -26.30 -5.45 -34.52
C ASN A 341 -27.42 -6.29 -33.85
N GLY A 342 -27.91 -5.88 -32.67
CA GLY A 342 -28.94 -6.60 -31.93
C GLY A 342 -28.41 -7.81 -31.14
N LYS A 343 -27.10 -7.95 -30.96
CA LYS A 343 -26.50 -8.99 -30.17
C LYS A 343 -26.39 -8.53 -28.70
N GLN A 344 -26.73 -9.42 -27.76
CA GLN A 344 -26.50 -9.17 -26.33
C GLN A 344 -25.03 -8.93 -26.03
N THR A 345 -24.77 -7.95 -25.14
CA THR A 345 -23.42 -7.48 -24.79
C THR A 345 -22.86 -8.09 -23.51
N ASN A 346 -23.54 -9.04 -22.89
CA ASN A 346 -23.18 -9.68 -21.63
C ASN A 346 -21.94 -10.61 -21.68
N TYR A 347 -21.14 -10.57 -22.74
CA TYR A 347 -19.97 -11.43 -22.95
C TYR A 347 -18.62 -10.75 -22.68
N PHE A 348 -18.61 -9.46 -22.31
CA PHE A 348 -17.40 -8.74 -21.94
C PHE A 348 -17.71 -7.62 -20.93
N SER A 349 -16.70 -7.11 -20.24
CA SER A 349 -16.82 -5.92 -19.38
C SER A 349 -16.20 -4.73 -20.09
N PHE A 350 -16.95 -3.63 -20.26
CA PHE A 350 -16.47 -2.44 -20.97
C PHE A 350 -15.29 -1.79 -20.25
N PHE A 351 -15.45 -1.45 -18.96
CA PHE A 351 -14.33 -1.11 -18.10
C PHE A 351 -13.79 -2.39 -17.46
N THR A 352 -12.58 -2.74 -17.81
CA THR A 352 -11.93 -3.98 -17.41
C THR A 352 -10.48 -3.74 -16.99
N GLY A 353 -9.77 -4.78 -16.66
CA GLY A 353 -8.34 -4.79 -16.42
C GLY A 353 -7.70 -5.95 -17.15
N THR A 354 -6.39 -5.92 -17.29
CA THR A 354 -5.62 -6.97 -17.97
C THR A 354 -4.95 -7.88 -16.94
N HIS A 355 -5.10 -9.16 -17.09
CA HIS A 355 -4.43 -10.15 -16.24
C HIS A 355 -2.91 -10.13 -16.51
N THR A 356 -2.11 -9.85 -15.50
CA THR A 356 -0.65 -9.66 -15.62
C THR A 356 0.10 -10.85 -16.21
N LYS A 357 -0.38 -12.08 -15.99
CA LYS A 357 0.29 -13.32 -16.46
C LYS A 357 -0.14 -13.76 -17.84
N THR A 358 -1.43 -13.62 -18.19
CA THR A 358 -1.98 -14.12 -19.45
C THR A 358 -2.17 -13.04 -20.50
N GLY A 359 -2.24 -11.77 -20.10
CA GLY A 359 -2.58 -10.65 -20.97
C GLY A 359 -4.05 -10.62 -21.38
N GLU A 360 -4.88 -11.53 -20.84
CA GLU A 360 -6.31 -11.59 -21.11
C GLU A 360 -7.06 -10.55 -20.27
N GLU A 361 -8.16 -10.03 -20.79
CA GLU A 361 -9.03 -9.12 -20.08
C GLU A 361 -9.93 -9.88 -19.11
N TYR A 362 -10.22 -9.26 -17.96
CA TYR A 362 -11.21 -9.79 -17.04
C TYR A 362 -12.61 -9.58 -17.62
N HIS A 363 -13.45 -10.59 -17.42
CA HIS A 363 -14.90 -10.45 -17.54
C HIS A 363 -15.49 -10.56 -16.13
N PHE A 364 -15.75 -9.38 -15.53
CA PHE A 364 -16.10 -9.30 -14.11
C PHE A 364 -17.50 -9.86 -13.84
N ASN A 365 -17.62 -10.49 -12.66
CA ASN A 365 -18.89 -11.00 -12.14
C ASN A 365 -19.14 -10.43 -10.75
N LYS A 366 -20.32 -9.83 -10.54
CA LYS A 366 -20.79 -9.29 -9.26
C LYS A 366 -21.74 -10.27 -8.53
N ALA A 367 -22.14 -11.40 -9.13
CA ALA A 367 -23.04 -12.36 -8.49
C ALA A 367 -22.48 -12.83 -7.14
N ALA A 368 -23.36 -13.10 -6.17
CA ALA A 368 -23.00 -13.71 -4.90
C ALA A 368 -22.24 -15.02 -5.12
N GLY A 369 -21.16 -15.23 -4.36
CA GLY A 369 -20.35 -16.42 -4.55
C GLY A 369 -19.08 -16.45 -3.74
N THR A 370 -18.28 -17.49 -3.97
CA THR A 370 -16.94 -17.65 -3.43
C THR A 370 -15.93 -17.35 -4.52
N TYR A 371 -15.02 -16.43 -4.24
CA TYR A 371 -13.98 -15.97 -5.16
C TYR A 371 -12.60 -16.29 -4.61
N GLN A 372 -11.71 -16.67 -5.50
CA GLN A 372 -10.29 -16.87 -5.20
C GLN A 372 -9.50 -15.64 -5.66
N ALA A 373 -8.67 -15.07 -4.80
CA ALA A 373 -8.02 -13.80 -5.07
C ALA A 373 -7.14 -13.81 -6.33
N LYS A 374 -6.40 -14.90 -6.59
CA LYS A 374 -5.50 -14.97 -7.74
C LYS A 374 -6.17 -15.26 -9.09
N THR A 375 -7.32 -15.94 -9.09
CA THR A 375 -7.85 -16.55 -10.34
C THR A 375 -9.27 -16.18 -10.68
N SER A 376 -10.01 -15.52 -9.79
CA SER A 376 -11.40 -15.18 -10.04
C SER A 376 -11.56 -13.91 -10.87
N ASN A 377 -12.68 -13.80 -11.58
CA ASN A 377 -13.11 -12.60 -12.28
C ASN A 377 -13.93 -11.67 -11.37
N SER A 378 -13.45 -11.42 -10.16
CA SER A 378 -14.07 -10.44 -9.24
C SER A 378 -13.50 -9.05 -9.47
N TYR A 379 -14.27 -8.01 -9.13
CA TYR A 379 -13.79 -6.62 -9.20
C TYR A 379 -12.60 -6.33 -8.28
N TYR A 380 -12.27 -7.22 -7.35
CA TYR A 380 -11.01 -7.17 -6.60
C TYR A 380 -9.79 -7.08 -7.54
N GLN A 381 -9.83 -7.69 -8.73
CA GLN A 381 -8.73 -7.66 -9.71
C GLN A 381 -8.52 -6.30 -10.36
N LEU A 382 -9.52 -5.42 -10.33
CA LEU A 382 -9.43 -4.10 -10.93
C LEU A 382 -8.72 -3.13 -10.00
N THR A 383 -7.66 -2.50 -10.53
CA THR A 383 -6.89 -1.47 -9.84
C THR A 383 -6.66 -0.27 -10.74
N CYS A 384 -6.31 0.88 -10.15
CA CYS A 384 -5.93 2.05 -10.93
C CYS A 384 -4.70 1.83 -11.82
N GLY A 385 -3.87 0.83 -11.51
CA GLY A 385 -2.69 0.49 -12.31
C GLY A 385 -2.98 -0.42 -13.52
N ASN A 386 -4.15 -1.09 -13.58
CA ASN A 386 -4.46 -2.03 -14.67
C ASN A 386 -5.78 -1.75 -15.40
N VAL A 387 -6.54 -0.74 -14.99
CA VAL A 387 -7.82 -0.41 -15.62
C VAL A 387 -7.65 -0.04 -17.09
N CYS A 388 -8.53 -0.56 -17.94
CA CYS A 388 -8.58 -0.24 -19.38
C CYS A 388 -10.00 -0.35 -19.92
N VAL A 389 -10.21 0.18 -21.13
CA VAL A 389 -11.41 -0.10 -21.94
C VAL A 389 -11.16 -1.39 -22.69
N SER A 390 -12.16 -2.28 -22.73
CA SER A 390 -12.05 -3.59 -23.40
C SER A 390 -11.63 -3.45 -24.87
N ASN A 391 -10.67 -4.27 -25.27
CA ASN A 391 -10.22 -4.39 -26.65
C ASN A 391 -11.34 -4.81 -27.62
N ILE A 392 -12.41 -5.44 -27.11
CA ILE A 392 -13.59 -5.79 -27.92
C ILE A 392 -14.25 -4.50 -28.39
N ALA A 393 -14.54 -3.56 -27.49
CA ALA A 393 -15.13 -2.28 -27.83
C ALA A 393 -14.17 -1.38 -28.63
N VAL A 394 -12.89 -1.39 -28.32
CA VAL A 394 -11.86 -0.59 -29.03
C VAL A 394 -11.73 -1.02 -30.50
N LYS A 395 -11.77 -2.33 -30.77
CA LYS A 395 -11.65 -2.88 -32.14
C LYS A 395 -12.93 -2.74 -32.94
N ASP A 396 -14.07 -2.83 -32.29
CA ASP A 396 -15.38 -2.73 -32.91
C ASP A 396 -16.33 -1.86 -32.07
N PRO A 397 -16.44 -0.54 -32.36
CA PRO A 397 -17.30 0.36 -31.63
C PRO A 397 -18.79 0.00 -31.69
N THR A 398 -19.20 -0.85 -32.63
CA THR A 398 -20.59 -1.29 -32.74
C THR A 398 -21.00 -2.22 -31.60
N THR A 399 -20.05 -2.79 -30.86
CA THR A 399 -20.28 -3.70 -29.72
C THR A 399 -20.75 -2.98 -28.45
N ILE A 400 -20.68 -1.65 -28.36
CA ILE A 400 -21.21 -0.90 -27.20
C ILE A 400 -22.74 -1.02 -27.19
N ALA A 401 -23.32 -1.41 -26.05
CA ALA A 401 -24.76 -1.36 -25.89
C ALA A 401 -25.27 0.09 -25.77
N THR A 402 -26.33 0.42 -26.46
CA THR A 402 -27.01 1.72 -26.36
C THR A 402 -28.49 1.56 -26.07
N THR A 403 -29.05 0.36 -26.22
CA THR A 403 -30.47 0.07 -26.05
C THR A 403 -30.70 -1.33 -25.47
N GLU A 404 -31.81 -1.52 -24.78
CA GLU A 404 -32.32 -2.86 -24.40
C GLU A 404 -33.11 -3.52 -25.53
N LYS A 405 -33.55 -2.76 -26.53
CA LYS A 405 -34.37 -3.29 -27.60
C LYS A 405 -34.22 -2.48 -28.90
N ILE A 406 -33.62 -3.07 -29.91
CA ILE A 406 -33.57 -2.49 -31.23
C ILE A 406 -34.95 -2.62 -31.90
N THR A 407 -35.82 -1.60 -31.77
CA THR A 407 -37.14 -1.54 -32.37
C THR A 407 -37.19 -0.72 -33.66
N ASN A 408 -36.38 0.34 -33.73
CA ASN A 408 -36.39 1.33 -34.83
C ASN A 408 -35.00 1.59 -35.41
N GLY A 409 -34.15 0.60 -35.42
CA GLY A 409 -32.77 0.74 -35.91
C GLY A 409 -31.79 1.22 -34.87
N ALA A 410 -30.63 1.63 -35.35
CA ALA A 410 -29.43 1.89 -34.57
C ALA A 410 -29.46 3.17 -33.69
N ASP A 411 -30.55 3.92 -33.71
CA ASP A 411 -30.64 5.22 -32.99
C ASP A 411 -31.27 5.11 -31.60
N ALA A 412 -31.59 3.89 -31.14
CA ALA A 412 -32.10 3.70 -29.81
C ALA A 412 -30.98 3.88 -28.73
N TYR A 413 -31.29 4.58 -27.64
CA TYR A 413 -30.31 5.09 -26.66
C TYR A 413 -30.73 4.92 -25.18
N ASP A 414 -31.78 4.18 -24.93
CA ASP A 414 -32.38 4.02 -23.60
C ASP A 414 -31.39 3.58 -22.49
N LEU A 415 -30.28 2.92 -22.86
CA LEU A 415 -29.20 2.60 -21.92
C LEU A 415 -28.17 3.74 -21.75
N VAL A 416 -28.10 4.66 -22.71
CA VAL A 416 -27.17 5.80 -22.62
C VAL A 416 -27.75 6.90 -21.73
N GLU A 417 -29.08 7.01 -21.66
CA GLU A 417 -29.80 7.95 -20.79
C GLU A 417 -29.65 7.61 -19.31
#